data_1f62f34ed1466911f88862bdfe56d4a5
#
_entry.id   1f62f34ed1466911f88862bdfe56d4a5
#
_cell.length_a   1.000
_cell.length_b   1.000
_cell.length_c   1.000
_cell.angle_alpha   90.00
_cell.angle_beta   90.00
_cell.angle_gamma   90.00
#
_symmetry.space_group_name_H-M   'P 1'
#
loop_
_entity.id
_entity.type
_entity.pdbx_description
1 polymer ?
#
loop_
_entity_poly.entity_id
_entity_poly.type
_entity_poly.pdbx_seq_one_letter_code
_entity_poly.pdbx_strand_id
1 'polypeptide(L)'
;YELRRQELEKSLAGAAEGSLGVVDLRAELAKVQQQLATEARQAVAGLQNGIAEAQARSTDLRTELRTTVQNSDLPAGLRTDLYRLLREGEIAKSQYDALLANQKDFDARTALQVPDSRIASPAVSPSDASFPNVRVILALAAAMGLGLGLALAFSLENFVGGFTDERQLEAVSGAKVVAAIPRLRPLRVNEQEATVSSYVPHAPLSVFAETVRRARIGIDQALRRNRGTSPENGAVVMVASSAPGEGKTTLALSLARTYALSGVPTLLIDCDLRKPGVHQQLGIAPSSGLLDYLAKGSDAPELTSIMVADDESGAQVIPGSRRSDIPTDQLLASASFARLVKAAQRSFDIVILDTAPVGPVVDSLYIAPLADVVAFVVRWAATPQQDVKEAMQALSDAKSPGSELVAILSQQRSGIRGYYNKSKYAGYYSDR
;
A
#
# COMPACT_ATOMS: atom_id res chain seq x y z
N TYR A 1 -8.43 -60.60 -60.93
CA TYR A 1 -9.45 -60.45 -59.88
C TYR A 1 -9.98 -59.01 -59.80
N GLU A 2 -9.12 -57.99 -59.89
CA GLU A 2 -9.52 -56.56 -59.84
C GLU A 2 -10.51 -56.21 -60.98
N LEU A 3 -10.20 -56.61 -62.21
CA LEU A 3 -11.09 -56.42 -63.34
C LEU A 3 -12.44 -57.12 -63.10
N ARG A 4 -12.42 -58.32 -62.53
CA ARG A 4 -13.65 -59.10 -62.26
C ARG A 4 -14.51 -58.47 -61.15
N ARG A 5 -13.82 -57.91 -60.15
CA ARG A 5 -14.47 -57.12 -59.08
C ARG A 5 -15.20 -55.91 -59.66
N GLN A 6 -14.51 -55.12 -60.51
CA GLN A 6 -15.14 -53.95 -61.16
C GLN A 6 -16.33 -54.29 -62.04
N GLU A 7 -16.25 -55.41 -62.74
CA GLU A 7 -17.36 -55.90 -63.57
C GLU A 7 -18.61 -56.32 -62.74
N LEU A 8 -18.34 -57.02 -61.60
CA LEU A 8 -19.37 -57.44 -60.69
C LEU A 8 -19.98 -56.21 -59.93
N GLU A 9 -19.18 -55.22 -59.52
CA GLU A 9 -19.64 -53.98 -58.91
C GLU A 9 -20.54 -53.18 -59.90
N LYS A 10 -20.16 -53.13 -61.18
CA LYS A 10 -20.90 -52.46 -62.23
C LYS A 10 -22.25 -53.17 -62.51
N SER A 11 -22.24 -54.52 -62.53
CA SER A 11 -23.44 -55.33 -62.70
C SER A 11 -24.37 -55.20 -61.52
N LEU A 12 -23.84 -55.06 -60.30
CA LEU A 12 -24.63 -54.88 -59.10
C LEU A 12 -25.33 -53.52 -59.09
N ALA A 13 -24.57 -52.44 -59.53
CA ALA A 13 -25.14 -51.11 -59.64
C ALA A 13 -26.30 -50.96 -60.64
N GLY A 14 -26.35 -51.84 -61.63
CA GLY A 14 -27.40 -51.83 -62.63
C GLY A 14 -28.59 -52.78 -62.35
N ALA A 15 -28.52 -53.55 -61.26
CA ALA A 15 -29.55 -54.53 -60.92
C ALA A 15 -30.63 -53.93 -59.98
N ALA A 16 -31.91 -54.22 -60.28
CA ALA A 16 -33.01 -53.74 -59.42
C ALA A 16 -32.98 -54.42 -58.03
N GLU A 17 -33.09 -53.66 -56.99
CA GLU A 17 -33.13 -54.14 -55.60
C GLU A 17 -34.31 -55.14 -55.42
N GLY A 18 -34.00 -56.38 -55.00
CA GLY A 18 -34.97 -57.41 -54.68
C GLY A 18 -35.06 -58.62 -55.67
N SER A 19 -34.24 -58.65 -56.73
CA SER A 19 -34.16 -59.82 -57.60
C SER A 19 -33.23 -60.91 -57.03
N LEU A 20 -33.60 -62.21 -57.22
CA LEU A 20 -32.78 -63.37 -56.80
C LEU A 20 -31.31 -63.26 -57.29
N GLY A 21 -31.08 -62.65 -58.46
CA GLY A 21 -29.76 -62.47 -59.06
C GLY A 21 -28.85 -61.52 -58.29
N VAL A 22 -29.36 -60.62 -57.47
CA VAL A 22 -28.53 -59.66 -56.63
C VAL A 22 -27.85 -60.37 -55.49
N VAL A 23 -28.47 -61.40 -54.91
CA VAL A 23 -27.88 -62.20 -53.82
C VAL A 23 -26.71 -63.03 -54.35
N ASP A 24 -26.82 -63.62 -55.52
CA ASP A 24 -25.77 -64.41 -56.17
C ASP A 24 -24.60 -63.52 -56.58
N LEU A 25 -24.82 -62.33 -57.12
CA LEU A 25 -23.84 -61.38 -57.50
C LEU A 25 -23.07 -60.83 -56.25
N ARG A 26 -23.73 -60.62 -55.12
CA ARG A 26 -23.07 -60.23 -53.83
C ARG A 26 -22.24 -61.37 -53.31
N ALA A 27 -22.67 -62.62 -53.40
CA ALA A 27 -21.88 -63.75 -52.95
C ALA A 27 -20.62 -63.94 -53.80
N GLU A 28 -20.75 -63.78 -55.15
CA GLU A 28 -19.61 -63.86 -56.08
C GLU A 28 -18.63 -62.70 -55.89
N LEU A 29 -19.10 -61.46 -55.60
CA LEU A 29 -18.29 -60.34 -55.30
C LEU A 29 -17.48 -60.55 -53.99
N ALA A 30 -18.15 -61.06 -52.95
CA ALA A 30 -17.52 -61.37 -51.66
C ALA A 30 -16.40 -62.45 -51.83
N LYS A 31 -16.67 -63.48 -52.68
CA LYS A 31 -15.67 -64.51 -52.97
C LYS A 31 -14.43 -63.94 -53.71
N VAL A 32 -14.65 -63.10 -54.72
CA VAL A 32 -13.55 -62.43 -55.47
C VAL A 32 -12.79 -61.49 -54.54
N GLN A 33 -13.43 -60.72 -53.68
CA GLN A 33 -12.78 -59.87 -52.68
C GLN A 33 -11.97 -60.68 -51.70
N GLN A 34 -12.47 -61.84 -51.24
CA GLN A 34 -11.72 -62.73 -50.34
C GLN A 34 -10.51 -63.32 -51.01
N GLN A 35 -10.64 -63.76 -52.28
CA GLN A 35 -9.48 -64.28 -53.06
C GLN A 35 -8.43 -63.20 -53.29
N LEU A 36 -8.87 -62.03 -53.72
CA LEU A 36 -7.97 -60.90 -53.94
C LEU A 36 -7.20 -60.55 -52.63
N ALA A 37 -7.90 -60.53 -51.50
CA ALA A 37 -7.28 -60.26 -50.17
C ALA A 37 -6.27 -61.36 -49.77
N THR A 38 -6.53 -62.60 -50.14
CA THR A 38 -5.67 -63.77 -49.86
C THR A 38 -4.37 -63.67 -50.66
N GLU A 39 -4.50 -63.45 -51.98
CA GLU A 39 -3.36 -63.30 -52.87
C GLU A 39 -2.52 -62.07 -52.55
N ALA A 40 -3.16 -60.94 -52.25
CA ALA A 40 -2.48 -59.75 -51.83
C ALA A 40 -1.66 -59.98 -50.55
N ARG A 41 -2.24 -60.70 -49.53
CA ARG A 41 -1.48 -61.08 -48.33
C ARG A 41 -0.30 -62.01 -48.59
N GLN A 42 -0.47 -62.96 -49.48
CA GLN A 42 0.60 -63.87 -49.91
C GLN A 42 1.72 -63.10 -50.64
N ALA A 43 1.42 -62.22 -51.53
CA ALA A 43 2.37 -61.38 -52.24
C ALA A 43 3.11 -60.46 -51.28
N VAL A 44 2.39 -59.82 -50.33
CA VAL A 44 3.03 -58.98 -49.29
C VAL A 44 3.94 -59.82 -48.38
N ALA A 45 3.50 -61.01 -47.97
CA ALA A 45 4.36 -61.89 -47.15
C ALA A 45 5.63 -62.33 -47.90
N GLY A 46 5.51 -62.66 -49.22
CA GLY A 46 6.65 -62.97 -50.06
C GLY A 46 7.65 -61.82 -50.20
N LEU A 47 7.14 -60.60 -50.37
CA LEU A 47 7.96 -59.41 -50.44
C LEU A 47 8.64 -59.08 -49.08
N GLN A 48 7.91 -59.26 -47.99
CA GLN A 48 8.44 -59.07 -46.63
C GLN A 48 9.59 -60.05 -46.33
N ASN A 49 9.45 -61.33 -46.72
CA ASN A 49 10.50 -62.31 -46.59
C ASN A 49 11.74 -61.96 -47.45
N GLY A 50 11.51 -61.52 -48.69
CA GLY A 50 12.59 -61.04 -49.54
C GLY A 50 13.34 -59.82 -48.99
N ILE A 51 12.60 -58.90 -48.42
CA ILE A 51 13.21 -57.74 -47.74
C ILE A 51 14.01 -58.19 -46.52
N ALA A 52 13.48 -59.07 -45.69
CA ALA A 52 14.18 -59.59 -44.52
C ALA A 52 15.48 -60.29 -44.88
N GLU A 53 15.43 -61.14 -45.93
CA GLU A 53 16.65 -61.85 -46.47
C GLU A 53 17.69 -60.87 -47.03
N ALA A 54 17.25 -59.86 -47.79
CA ALA A 54 18.15 -58.82 -48.30
C ALA A 54 18.76 -57.97 -47.19
N GLN A 55 18.01 -57.66 -46.13
CA GLN A 55 18.50 -56.96 -44.98
C GLN A 55 19.50 -57.80 -44.17
N ALA A 56 19.24 -59.09 -43.97
CA ALA A 56 20.19 -60.01 -43.30
C ALA A 56 21.47 -60.07 -44.08
N ARG A 57 21.46 -60.29 -45.39
CA ARG A 57 22.61 -60.33 -46.26
C ARG A 57 23.41 -58.98 -46.24
N SER A 58 22.72 -57.87 -46.18
CA SER A 58 23.35 -56.54 -46.04
C SER A 58 24.05 -56.36 -44.72
N THR A 59 23.51 -56.88 -43.60
CA THR A 59 24.13 -56.81 -42.26
C THR A 59 25.35 -57.75 -42.19
N ASP A 60 25.27 -58.95 -42.78
CA ASP A 60 26.41 -59.88 -42.82
C ASP A 60 27.59 -59.34 -43.63
N LEU A 61 27.31 -58.80 -44.82
CA LEU A 61 28.33 -58.13 -45.63
C LEU A 61 29.06 -56.96 -44.97
N ARG A 62 28.24 -56.20 -44.17
CA ARG A 62 28.78 -55.09 -43.38
C ARG A 62 29.70 -55.54 -42.23
N THR A 63 29.34 -56.64 -41.60
CA THR A 63 30.07 -57.23 -40.51
C THR A 63 31.39 -57.79 -41.06
N GLU A 64 31.33 -58.52 -42.21
CA GLU A 64 32.47 -59.05 -42.92
C GLU A 64 33.42 -57.93 -43.39
N LEU A 65 32.87 -56.84 -43.94
CA LEU A 65 33.66 -55.67 -44.35
C LEU A 65 34.37 -55.04 -43.14
N ARG A 66 33.66 -54.92 -42.01
CA ARG A 66 34.19 -54.34 -40.79
C ARG A 66 35.36 -55.19 -40.20
N THR A 67 35.15 -56.49 -40.15
CA THR A 67 36.18 -57.44 -39.69
C THR A 67 37.41 -57.52 -40.66
N THR A 68 37.19 -57.48 -41.95
CA THR A 68 38.26 -57.46 -42.98
C THR A 68 39.07 -56.16 -42.85
N VAL A 69 38.42 -55.02 -42.64
CA VAL A 69 39.12 -53.73 -42.44
C VAL A 69 39.88 -53.71 -41.11
N GLN A 70 39.37 -54.32 -40.08
CA GLN A 70 40.05 -54.42 -38.77
C GLN A 70 41.26 -55.27 -38.83
N ASN A 71 41.28 -56.41 -39.62
CA ASN A 71 42.32 -57.37 -39.71
C ASN A 71 43.34 -57.09 -40.88
N SER A 72 43.12 -56.01 -41.62
CA SER A 72 44.02 -55.67 -42.76
C SER A 72 45.19 -54.79 -42.30
N ASP A 73 46.35 -55.02 -42.81
CA ASP A 73 47.62 -54.28 -42.61
C ASP A 73 47.65 -52.95 -43.39
N LEU A 74 46.52 -52.18 -43.30
CA LEU A 74 46.43 -50.91 -44.01
C LEU A 74 47.12 -49.78 -43.23
N PRO A 75 47.72 -48.80 -43.90
CA PRO A 75 48.28 -47.60 -43.25
C PRO A 75 47.18 -46.88 -42.39
N ALA A 76 47.63 -46.34 -41.25
CA ALA A 76 46.72 -45.75 -40.27
C ALA A 76 45.81 -44.65 -40.86
N GLY A 77 46.24 -43.85 -41.80
CA GLY A 77 45.46 -42.82 -42.51
C GLY A 77 44.33 -43.40 -43.34
N LEU A 78 44.62 -44.43 -44.15
CA LEU A 78 43.60 -45.09 -44.97
C LEU A 78 42.52 -45.78 -44.13
N ARG A 79 42.92 -46.38 -43.03
CA ARG A 79 41.96 -47.00 -42.05
C ARG A 79 41.03 -46.01 -41.46
N THR A 80 41.54 -44.86 -41.09
CA THR A 80 40.69 -43.77 -40.55
C THR A 80 39.71 -43.25 -41.59
N ASP A 81 40.11 -43.02 -42.80
CA ASP A 81 39.24 -42.58 -43.88
C ASP A 81 38.15 -43.61 -44.21
N LEU A 82 38.51 -44.89 -44.17
CA LEU A 82 37.55 -45.97 -44.43
C LEU A 82 36.50 -46.06 -43.33
N TYR A 83 36.88 -45.91 -42.05
CA TYR A 83 35.92 -45.82 -40.94
C TYR A 83 35.07 -44.60 -41.07
N ARG A 84 35.58 -43.46 -41.49
CA ARG A 84 34.81 -42.25 -41.74
C ARG A 84 33.74 -42.47 -42.80
N LEU A 85 34.14 -43.04 -43.97
CA LEU A 85 33.24 -43.34 -45.09
C LEU A 85 32.17 -44.36 -44.71
N LEU A 86 32.56 -45.41 -43.95
CA LEU A 86 31.56 -46.36 -43.41
C LEU A 86 30.52 -45.70 -42.53
N ARG A 87 30.99 -44.80 -41.64
CA ARG A 87 30.12 -44.06 -40.74
C ARG A 87 29.21 -43.04 -41.48
N GLU A 88 29.76 -42.33 -42.47
CA GLU A 88 29.00 -41.46 -43.35
C GLU A 88 27.91 -42.23 -44.12
N GLY A 89 28.24 -43.43 -44.62
CA GLY A 89 27.31 -44.34 -45.29
C GLY A 89 26.19 -44.85 -44.37
N GLU A 90 26.51 -45.14 -43.09
CA GLU A 90 25.51 -45.52 -42.08
C GLU A 90 24.56 -44.38 -41.78
N ILE A 91 25.10 -43.17 -41.64
CA ILE A 91 24.29 -41.97 -41.40
C ILE A 91 23.39 -41.69 -42.60
N ALA A 92 23.94 -41.71 -43.83
CA ALA A 92 23.18 -41.46 -45.04
C ALA A 92 22.07 -42.50 -45.23
N LYS A 93 22.34 -43.77 -44.92
CA LYS A 93 21.34 -44.84 -44.96
C LYS A 93 20.24 -44.59 -43.90
N SER A 94 20.59 -44.27 -42.71
CA SER A 94 19.62 -43.97 -41.62
C SER A 94 18.71 -42.79 -42.02
N GLN A 95 19.28 -41.74 -42.62
CA GLN A 95 18.50 -40.60 -43.12
C GLN A 95 17.57 -41.01 -44.27
N TYR A 96 18.07 -41.83 -45.20
CA TYR A 96 17.24 -42.36 -46.30
C TYR A 96 16.10 -43.21 -45.80
N ASP A 97 16.34 -44.13 -44.87
CA ASP A 97 15.34 -44.99 -44.28
C ASP A 97 14.26 -44.16 -43.54
N ALA A 98 14.68 -43.09 -42.79
CA ALA A 98 13.78 -42.18 -42.14
C ALA A 98 12.91 -41.36 -43.11
N LEU A 99 13.53 -40.88 -44.21
CA LEU A 99 12.79 -40.15 -45.26
C LEU A 99 11.80 -41.06 -45.96
N LEU A 100 12.20 -42.30 -46.24
CA LEU A 100 11.32 -43.30 -46.88
C LEU A 100 10.14 -43.68 -45.96
N ALA A 101 10.40 -43.80 -44.65
CA ALA A 101 9.35 -44.02 -43.68
C ALA A 101 8.34 -42.84 -43.61
N ASN A 102 8.87 -41.61 -43.58
CA ASN A 102 8.06 -40.41 -43.63
C ASN A 102 7.25 -40.29 -44.93
N GLN A 103 7.85 -40.62 -46.07
CA GLN A 103 7.13 -40.64 -47.34
C GLN A 103 5.99 -41.65 -47.32
N LYS A 104 6.22 -42.88 -46.85
CA LYS A 104 5.17 -43.91 -46.73
C LYS A 104 4.06 -43.47 -45.76
N ASP A 105 4.41 -42.83 -44.66
CA ASP A 105 3.40 -42.30 -43.71
C ASP A 105 2.60 -41.15 -44.35
N PHE A 106 3.27 -40.28 -45.10
CA PHE A 106 2.62 -39.20 -45.84
C PHE A 106 1.69 -39.74 -46.92
N ASP A 107 2.15 -40.74 -47.72
CA ASP A 107 1.34 -41.41 -48.78
C ASP A 107 0.17 -42.13 -48.15
N ALA A 108 0.36 -42.80 -46.99
CA ALA A 108 -0.71 -43.46 -46.25
C ALA A 108 -1.77 -42.46 -45.73
N ARG A 109 -1.30 -41.34 -45.22
CA ARG A 109 -2.19 -40.24 -44.75
C ARG A 109 -2.92 -39.59 -45.92
N THR A 110 -2.25 -39.41 -47.06
CA THR A 110 -2.87 -38.83 -48.25
C THR A 110 -3.88 -39.80 -48.88
N ALA A 111 -3.59 -41.11 -48.88
CA ALA A 111 -4.52 -42.15 -49.33
C ALA A 111 -5.79 -42.30 -48.40
N LEU A 112 -5.60 -41.97 -47.10
CA LEU A 112 -6.67 -41.92 -46.11
C LEU A 112 -7.43 -40.59 -46.12
N GLN A 113 -6.94 -39.57 -46.81
CA GLN A 113 -7.68 -38.32 -47.08
C GLN A 113 -8.67 -38.53 -48.22
N VAL A 114 -9.51 -39.52 -48.08
CA VAL A 114 -10.84 -39.43 -48.69
C VAL A 114 -11.51 -38.28 -47.96
N PRO A 115 -11.96 -37.25 -48.67
CA PRO A 115 -12.71 -36.19 -48.03
C PRO A 115 -14.04 -36.78 -47.55
N ASP A 116 -14.04 -37.34 -46.36
CA ASP A 116 -15.27 -37.72 -45.68
C ASP A 116 -15.85 -36.43 -45.05
N SER A 117 -16.06 -35.45 -45.93
CA SER A 117 -16.86 -34.30 -45.63
C SER A 117 -18.33 -34.71 -45.69
N ARG A 118 -18.73 -35.43 -44.66
CA ARG A 118 -20.18 -35.59 -44.41
C ARG A 118 -20.65 -34.31 -43.75
N ILE A 119 -21.62 -33.66 -44.35
CA ILE A 119 -22.40 -32.64 -43.67
C ILE A 119 -23.12 -33.36 -42.51
N ALA A 120 -22.51 -33.37 -41.32
CA ALA A 120 -23.06 -34.03 -40.14
C ALA A 120 -24.33 -33.32 -39.64
N SER A 121 -24.44 -32.02 -39.90
CA SER A 121 -25.64 -31.23 -39.66
C SER A 121 -25.65 -30.00 -40.58
N PRO A 122 -26.81 -29.55 -41.05
CA PRO A 122 -26.91 -28.28 -41.76
C PRO A 122 -26.47 -27.15 -40.81
N ALA A 123 -25.83 -26.14 -41.39
CA ALA A 123 -25.48 -24.93 -40.63
C ALA A 123 -26.77 -24.29 -40.11
N VAL A 124 -26.98 -24.34 -38.81
CA VAL A 124 -28.06 -23.64 -38.12
C VAL A 124 -27.53 -22.30 -37.71
N SER A 125 -28.24 -21.23 -38.06
CA SER A 125 -27.92 -19.89 -37.58
C SER A 125 -28.00 -19.89 -36.03
N PRO A 126 -26.95 -19.52 -35.31
CA PRO A 126 -26.99 -19.49 -33.85
C PRO A 126 -28.07 -18.52 -33.39
N SER A 127 -28.93 -18.97 -32.47
CA SER A 127 -30.00 -18.16 -31.88
C SER A 127 -29.47 -17.01 -30.99
N ASP A 128 -28.28 -17.20 -30.46
CA ASP A 128 -27.62 -16.22 -29.56
C ASP A 128 -26.23 -15.83 -30.09
N ALA A 129 -25.88 -14.57 -29.94
CA ALA A 129 -24.57 -14.08 -30.27
C ALA A 129 -23.52 -14.70 -29.28
N SER A 130 -22.58 -15.49 -29.82
CA SER A 130 -21.50 -16.11 -29.05
C SER A 130 -20.46 -15.08 -28.62
N PHE A 131 -20.35 -13.94 -29.33
CA PHE A 131 -19.46 -12.84 -29.04
C PHE A 131 -20.09 -11.47 -29.40
N PRO A 132 -19.96 -10.44 -28.59
CA PRO A 132 -19.35 -10.45 -27.26
C PRO A 132 -20.24 -11.10 -26.21
N ASN A 133 -19.63 -11.88 -25.30
CA ASN A 133 -20.38 -12.45 -24.17
C ASN A 133 -20.58 -11.37 -23.09
N VAL A 134 -21.71 -10.66 -23.19
CA VAL A 134 -22.04 -9.51 -22.33
C VAL A 134 -21.99 -9.86 -20.83
N ARG A 135 -22.40 -11.08 -20.46
CA ARG A 135 -22.36 -11.52 -19.05
C ARG A 135 -20.93 -11.62 -18.51
N VAL A 136 -20.01 -12.17 -19.33
CA VAL A 136 -18.59 -12.27 -18.94
C VAL A 136 -17.93 -10.89 -18.89
N ILE A 137 -18.22 -10.03 -19.86
CA ILE A 137 -17.70 -8.65 -19.89
C ILE A 137 -18.19 -7.87 -18.67
N LEU A 138 -19.48 -7.95 -18.35
CA LEU A 138 -20.04 -7.30 -17.16
C LEU A 138 -19.44 -7.85 -15.85
N ALA A 139 -19.27 -9.17 -15.76
CA ALA A 139 -18.64 -9.79 -14.59
C ALA A 139 -17.17 -9.34 -14.41
N LEU A 140 -16.40 -9.30 -15.50
CA LEU A 140 -15.02 -8.80 -15.50
C LEU A 140 -14.96 -7.30 -15.18
N ALA A 141 -15.84 -6.50 -15.77
CA ALA A 141 -15.91 -5.06 -15.48
C ALA A 141 -16.27 -4.80 -14.01
N ALA A 142 -17.23 -5.54 -13.46
CA ALA A 142 -17.59 -5.47 -12.05
C ALA A 142 -16.43 -5.88 -11.13
N ALA A 143 -15.73 -6.98 -11.44
CA ALA A 143 -14.58 -7.44 -10.67
C ALA A 143 -13.43 -6.44 -10.71
N MET A 144 -13.09 -5.88 -11.88
CA MET A 144 -12.08 -4.84 -12.03
C MET A 144 -12.48 -3.55 -11.32
N GLY A 145 -13.74 -3.11 -11.45
CA GLY A 145 -14.25 -1.92 -10.76
C GLY A 145 -14.18 -2.06 -9.24
N LEU A 146 -14.52 -3.23 -8.72
CA LEU A 146 -14.46 -3.54 -7.29
C LEU A 146 -13.00 -3.60 -6.81
N GLY A 147 -12.11 -4.23 -7.58
CA GLY A 147 -10.68 -4.29 -7.28
C GLY A 147 -10.01 -2.91 -7.28
N LEU A 148 -10.28 -2.09 -8.30
CA LEU A 148 -9.79 -0.71 -8.38
C LEU A 148 -10.38 0.17 -7.28
N GLY A 149 -11.68 0.02 -6.98
CA GLY A 149 -12.35 0.74 -5.89
C GLY A 149 -11.74 0.42 -4.52
N LEU A 150 -11.48 -0.85 -4.22
CA LEU A 150 -10.82 -1.29 -2.99
C LEU A 150 -9.37 -0.80 -2.92
N ALA A 151 -8.61 -0.90 -4.01
CA ALA A 151 -7.24 -0.42 -4.07
C ALA A 151 -7.16 1.10 -3.86
N LEU A 152 -8.07 1.86 -4.48
CA LEU A 152 -8.16 3.31 -4.32
C LEU A 152 -8.59 3.69 -2.90
N ALA A 153 -9.60 3.01 -2.33
CA ALA A 153 -10.03 3.24 -0.95
C ALA A 153 -8.90 2.96 0.04
N PHE A 154 -8.20 1.84 -0.11
CA PHE A 154 -7.04 1.50 0.72
C PHE A 154 -5.91 2.50 0.58
N SER A 155 -5.63 2.96 -0.65
CA SER A 155 -4.61 3.97 -0.91
C SER A 155 -4.97 5.32 -0.27
N LEU A 156 -6.22 5.78 -0.45
CA LEU A 156 -6.70 7.02 0.17
C LEU A 156 -6.68 6.94 1.70
N GLU A 157 -7.04 5.80 2.28
CA GLU A 157 -7.05 5.62 3.74
C GLU A 157 -5.65 5.62 4.34
N ASN A 158 -4.67 4.98 3.69
CA ASN A 158 -3.30 4.87 4.22
C ASN A 158 -2.38 6.03 3.85
N PHE A 159 -2.54 6.66 2.67
CA PHE A 159 -1.65 7.72 2.21
C PHE A 159 -2.20 9.13 2.37
N VAL A 160 -3.52 9.29 2.35
CA VAL A 160 -4.19 10.60 2.47
C VAL A 160 -5.01 10.70 3.76
N GLY A 161 -5.37 9.56 4.35
CA GLY A 161 -6.17 9.47 5.56
C GLY A 161 -5.40 9.94 6.79
N GLY A 162 -6.06 10.80 7.59
CA GLY A 162 -5.57 11.19 8.92
C GLY A 162 -5.86 10.12 9.97
N PHE A 163 -5.41 10.36 11.18
CA PHE A 163 -5.63 9.47 12.32
C PHE A 163 -7.09 9.49 12.79
N THR A 164 -7.70 8.31 12.86
CA THR A 164 -9.08 8.15 13.34
C THR A 164 -9.17 7.42 14.68
N ASP A 165 -8.04 6.87 15.17
CA ASP A 165 -7.93 6.14 16.42
C ASP A 165 -6.63 6.55 17.15
N GLU A 166 -6.71 6.61 18.50
CA GLU A 166 -5.56 6.91 19.36
C GLU A 166 -4.44 5.88 19.19
N ARG A 167 -4.78 4.59 19.06
CA ARG A 167 -3.82 3.50 18.86
C ARG A 167 -3.07 3.60 17.54
N GLN A 168 -3.76 4.07 16.49
CA GLN A 168 -3.13 4.32 15.19
C GLN A 168 -2.09 5.43 15.30
N LEU A 169 -2.41 6.50 16.05
CA LEU A 169 -1.48 7.60 16.29
C LEU A 169 -0.26 7.12 17.11
N GLU A 170 -0.48 6.34 18.17
CA GLU A 170 0.61 5.76 18.97
C GLU A 170 1.53 4.87 18.14
N ALA A 171 0.97 4.01 17.29
CA ALA A 171 1.74 3.09 16.47
C ALA A 171 2.62 3.80 15.43
N VAL A 172 2.12 4.90 14.85
CA VAL A 172 2.86 5.65 13.81
C VAL A 172 3.85 6.65 14.43
N SER A 173 3.44 7.33 15.50
CA SER A 173 4.25 8.38 16.14
C SER A 173 5.29 7.84 17.12
N GLY A 174 5.10 6.64 17.65
CA GLY A 174 5.91 6.10 18.74
C GLY A 174 5.72 6.80 20.08
N ALA A 175 4.84 7.82 20.15
CA ALA A 175 4.58 8.61 21.34
C ALA A 175 3.23 8.20 21.97
N LYS A 176 3.15 8.22 23.30
CA LYS A 176 1.92 7.91 24.01
C LYS A 176 0.87 8.99 23.74
N VAL A 177 -0.34 8.58 23.34
CA VAL A 177 -1.48 9.47 23.24
C VAL A 177 -2.10 9.68 24.63
N VAL A 178 -2.05 10.92 25.11
CA VAL A 178 -2.48 11.26 26.48
C VAL A 178 -3.93 11.76 26.53
N ALA A 179 -4.45 12.30 25.43
CA ALA A 179 -5.84 12.76 25.34
C ALA A 179 -6.34 12.81 23.88
N ALA A 180 -7.67 12.71 23.74
CA ALA A 180 -8.37 12.96 22.48
C ALA A 180 -9.43 14.05 22.71
N ILE A 181 -9.16 15.25 22.21
CA ILE A 181 -9.96 16.46 22.45
C ILE A 181 -11.08 16.53 21.43
N PRO A 182 -12.36 16.66 21.85
CA PRO A 182 -13.49 16.72 20.96
C PRO A 182 -13.52 18.04 20.18
N ARG A 183 -14.08 18.00 18.96
CA ARG A 183 -14.38 19.20 18.20
C ARG A 183 -15.63 19.86 18.76
N LEU A 184 -15.47 21.07 19.27
CA LEU A 184 -16.58 21.89 19.75
C LEU A 184 -16.77 23.14 18.89
N ARG A 185 -17.94 23.73 19.02
CA ARG A 185 -18.21 25.09 18.53
C ARG A 185 -17.77 26.09 19.60
N PRO A 186 -17.52 27.37 19.23
CA PRO A 186 -17.29 28.42 20.19
C PRO A 186 -18.42 28.46 21.27
N LEU A 187 -18.02 28.72 22.49
CA LEU A 187 -18.97 28.87 23.60
C LEU A 187 -19.65 30.26 23.51
N ARG A 188 -20.89 30.37 23.92
CA ARG A 188 -21.53 31.70 24.08
C ARG A 188 -21.52 32.05 25.57
N VAL A 189 -20.80 33.13 25.88
CA VAL A 189 -20.72 33.67 27.22
C VAL A 189 -21.28 35.11 27.16
N ASN A 190 -22.30 35.42 27.93
CA ASN A 190 -22.97 36.72 27.96
C ASN A 190 -23.37 37.22 26.54
N GLU A 191 -23.95 36.34 25.72
CA GLU A 191 -24.39 36.61 24.33
C GLU A 191 -23.24 36.86 23.32
N GLN A 192 -21.99 36.85 23.74
CA GLN A 192 -20.84 36.98 22.88
C GLN A 192 -20.23 35.61 22.59
N GLU A 193 -19.67 35.47 21.38
CA GLU A 193 -18.91 34.26 21.01
C GLU A 193 -17.54 34.29 21.71
N ALA A 194 -17.39 33.43 22.69
CA ALA A 194 -16.09 33.16 23.34
C ALA A 194 -15.34 32.03 22.62
N THR A 195 -14.05 31.98 22.84
CA THR A 195 -13.20 30.93 22.22
C THR A 195 -13.46 29.55 22.81
N VAL A 196 -13.00 28.49 22.12
CA VAL A 196 -13.14 27.10 22.65
C VAL A 196 -12.35 26.93 23.96
N SER A 197 -11.25 27.65 24.16
CA SER A 197 -10.49 27.63 25.42
C SER A 197 -11.28 28.12 26.63
N SER A 198 -12.34 28.94 26.45
CA SER A 198 -13.23 29.43 27.49
C SER A 198 -14.16 28.36 28.10
N TYR A 199 -14.22 27.16 27.49
CA TYR A 199 -14.88 26.01 28.12
C TYR A 199 -14.20 25.62 29.46
N VAL A 200 -12.92 25.84 29.61
CA VAL A 200 -12.20 25.47 30.84
C VAL A 200 -12.72 26.24 32.05
N PRO A 201 -12.80 27.58 32.03
CA PRO A 201 -13.34 28.33 33.17
C PRO A 201 -14.88 28.31 33.23
N HIS A 202 -15.58 28.44 32.12
CA HIS A 202 -17.05 28.66 32.14
C HIS A 202 -17.89 27.36 32.10
N ALA A 203 -17.32 26.24 31.61
CA ALA A 203 -17.99 24.94 31.59
C ALA A 203 -17.03 23.83 32.09
N PRO A 204 -16.59 23.88 33.36
CA PRO A 204 -15.54 23.01 33.89
C PRO A 204 -15.94 21.52 33.91
N LEU A 205 -17.23 21.19 33.87
CA LEU A 205 -17.75 19.82 33.80
C LEU A 205 -17.98 19.33 32.36
N SER A 206 -17.67 20.15 31.37
CA SER A 206 -17.77 19.75 29.94
C SER A 206 -16.77 18.65 29.57
N VAL A 207 -17.12 17.89 28.55
CA VAL A 207 -16.21 16.85 27.97
C VAL A 207 -14.89 17.48 27.54
N PHE A 208 -14.90 18.70 27.02
CA PHE A 208 -13.69 19.43 26.63
C PHE A 208 -12.79 19.70 27.83
N ALA A 209 -13.31 20.35 28.86
CA ALA A 209 -12.54 20.68 30.07
C ALA A 209 -11.96 19.42 30.73
N GLU A 210 -12.75 18.33 30.77
CA GLU A 210 -12.29 17.05 31.30
C GLU A 210 -11.17 16.45 30.44
N THR A 211 -11.26 16.58 29.12
CA THR A 211 -10.23 16.06 28.22
C THR A 211 -8.95 16.87 28.32
N VAL A 212 -9.03 18.20 28.51
CA VAL A 212 -7.85 19.04 28.78
C VAL A 212 -7.21 18.69 30.13
N ARG A 213 -8.02 18.41 31.19
CA ARG A 213 -7.49 17.88 32.46
C ARG A 213 -6.77 16.55 32.27
N ARG A 214 -7.32 15.67 31.44
CA ARG A 214 -6.64 14.39 31.10
C ARG A 214 -5.31 14.63 30.38
N ALA A 215 -5.27 15.56 29.41
CA ALA A 215 -4.03 15.96 28.75
C ALA A 215 -3.00 16.47 29.77
N ARG A 216 -3.42 17.34 30.70
CA ARG A 216 -2.57 17.81 31.81
C ARG A 216 -2.00 16.65 32.63
N ILE A 217 -2.86 15.70 33.07
CA ILE A 217 -2.40 14.53 33.84
C ILE A 217 -1.34 13.75 33.07
N GLY A 218 -1.54 13.56 31.76
CA GLY A 218 -0.57 12.89 30.88
C GLY A 218 0.77 13.63 30.80
N ILE A 219 0.72 14.96 30.67
CA ILE A 219 1.90 15.84 30.69
C ILE A 219 2.59 15.78 32.05
N ASP A 220 1.86 15.87 33.16
CA ASP A 220 2.41 15.79 34.52
C ASP A 220 3.09 14.42 34.76
N GLN A 221 2.55 13.33 34.21
CA GLN A 221 3.18 12.02 34.28
C GLN A 221 4.49 11.97 33.47
N ALA A 222 4.53 12.59 32.29
CA ALA A 222 5.72 12.72 31.48
C ALA A 222 6.80 13.55 32.22
N LEU A 223 6.42 14.67 32.78
CA LEU A 223 7.31 15.52 33.59
C LEU A 223 7.92 14.77 34.80
N ARG A 224 7.11 13.99 35.52
CA ARG A 224 7.57 13.18 36.65
C ARG A 224 8.57 12.10 36.24
N ARG A 225 8.37 11.48 35.09
CA ARG A 225 9.32 10.48 34.57
C ARG A 225 10.68 11.10 34.24
N ASN A 226 10.65 12.32 33.72
CA ASN A 226 11.83 13.02 33.25
C ASN A 226 12.58 13.74 34.36
N ARG A 227 11.88 14.49 35.21
CA ARG A 227 12.47 15.44 36.21
C ARG A 227 12.48 14.91 37.63
N GLY A 228 11.85 13.77 37.90
CA GLY A 228 11.63 13.28 39.26
C GLY A 228 10.54 14.07 40.00
N THR A 229 10.49 13.92 41.35
CA THR A 229 9.40 14.43 42.16
C THR A 229 9.61 15.85 42.75
N SER A 230 10.81 16.40 42.65
CA SER A 230 11.15 17.71 43.24
C SER A 230 12.07 18.50 42.32
N PRO A 231 11.56 19.10 41.26
CA PRO A 231 12.36 19.94 40.39
C PRO A 231 12.69 21.29 41.07
N GLU A 232 13.95 21.71 41.00
CA GLU A 232 14.39 23.02 41.53
C GLU A 232 13.84 24.23 40.79
N ASN A 233 13.42 24.02 39.51
CA ASN A 233 12.90 25.06 38.62
C ASN A 233 11.56 24.59 38.00
N GLY A 234 10.75 25.53 37.54
CA GLY A 234 9.51 25.25 36.83
C GLY A 234 9.70 24.43 35.54
N ALA A 235 8.67 23.71 35.12
CA ALA A 235 8.72 22.85 33.97
C ALA A 235 8.34 23.59 32.69
N VAL A 236 8.98 23.26 31.57
CA VAL A 236 8.69 23.81 30.26
C VAL A 236 7.92 22.77 29.43
N VAL A 237 6.71 23.13 29.04
CA VAL A 237 5.83 22.33 28.17
C VAL A 237 5.71 23.03 26.82
N MET A 238 6.25 22.44 25.79
CA MET A 238 6.11 22.92 24.41
C MET A 238 4.88 22.30 23.75
N VAL A 239 4.03 23.12 23.13
CA VAL A 239 2.90 22.67 22.35
C VAL A 239 3.21 22.84 20.87
N ALA A 240 3.31 21.71 20.13
CA ALA A 240 3.72 21.66 18.72
C ALA A 240 2.72 20.91 17.87
N SER A 241 2.81 21.02 16.56
CA SER A 241 2.02 20.24 15.60
C SER A 241 2.70 20.18 14.23
N SER A 242 2.25 19.30 13.33
CA SER A 242 2.78 19.21 11.97
C SER A 242 2.31 20.36 11.07
N ALA A 243 1.02 20.72 11.14
CA ALA A 243 0.38 21.64 10.22
C ALA A 243 -0.37 22.79 10.93
N PRO A 244 -0.66 23.90 10.24
CA PRO A 244 -1.53 24.96 10.74
C PRO A 244 -2.96 24.47 10.98
N GLY A 245 -3.64 25.04 12.00
CA GLY A 245 -5.06 24.77 12.27
C GLY A 245 -5.34 23.45 12.99
N GLU A 246 -4.33 22.82 13.57
CA GLU A 246 -4.48 21.57 14.35
C GLU A 246 -4.92 21.81 15.79
N GLY A 247 -4.99 23.07 16.25
CA GLY A 247 -5.51 23.43 17.56
C GLY A 247 -4.45 23.66 18.63
N LYS A 248 -3.16 23.86 18.27
CA LYS A 248 -2.04 24.14 19.19
C LYS A 248 -2.36 25.26 20.17
N THR A 249 -2.60 26.45 19.65
CA THR A 249 -2.86 27.66 20.44
C THR A 249 -4.06 27.50 21.37
N THR A 250 -5.14 26.86 20.89
CA THR A 250 -6.32 26.54 21.71
C THR A 250 -5.95 25.58 22.84
N LEU A 251 -5.14 24.56 22.56
CA LEU A 251 -4.66 23.64 23.60
C LEU A 251 -3.72 24.32 24.58
N ALA A 252 -2.75 25.09 24.08
CA ALA A 252 -1.78 25.81 24.92
C ALA A 252 -2.48 26.73 25.93
N LEU A 253 -3.45 27.54 25.46
CA LEU A 253 -4.24 28.41 26.33
C LEU A 253 -5.15 27.61 27.27
N SER A 254 -5.78 26.53 26.80
CA SER A 254 -6.62 25.67 27.64
C SER A 254 -5.80 24.98 28.76
N LEU A 255 -4.59 24.53 28.46
CA LEU A 255 -3.67 23.98 29.46
C LEU A 255 -3.26 25.05 30.47
N ALA A 256 -2.86 26.24 30.00
CA ALA A 256 -2.48 27.36 30.88
C ALA A 256 -3.59 27.70 31.88
N ARG A 257 -4.84 27.81 31.37
CA ARG A 257 -6.03 28.01 32.20
C ARG A 257 -6.25 26.86 33.20
N THR A 258 -6.07 25.62 32.75
CA THR A 258 -6.27 24.43 33.60
C THR A 258 -5.25 24.38 34.74
N TYR A 259 -4.00 24.72 34.49
CA TYR A 259 -2.97 24.80 35.53
C TYR A 259 -3.23 25.97 36.50
N ALA A 260 -3.45 27.17 35.95
CA ALA A 260 -3.69 28.37 36.76
C ALA A 260 -4.92 28.26 37.67
N LEU A 261 -6.04 27.79 37.15
CA LEU A 261 -7.27 27.53 37.92
C LEU A 261 -7.11 26.46 39.02
N SER A 262 -6.04 25.64 38.90
CA SER A 262 -5.67 24.70 39.99
C SER A 262 -4.66 25.27 40.97
N GLY A 263 -4.38 26.59 40.92
CA GLY A 263 -3.45 27.28 41.83
C GLY A 263 -1.97 27.10 41.46
N VAL A 264 -1.63 26.60 40.27
CA VAL A 264 -0.25 26.42 39.81
C VAL A 264 0.20 27.70 39.10
N PRO A 265 1.27 28.41 39.58
CA PRO A 265 1.87 29.55 38.89
C PRO A 265 2.22 29.19 37.44
N THR A 266 1.54 29.80 36.46
CA THR A 266 1.60 29.39 35.06
C THR A 266 1.86 30.57 34.15
N LEU A 267 2.83 30.40 33.22
CA LEU A 267 3.11 31.34 32.14
C LEU A 267 2.88 30.68 30.79
N LEU A 268 2.13 31.34 29.93
CA LEU A 268 1.98 30.98 28.49
C LEU A 268 2.79 31.97 27.65
N ILE A 269 3.64 31.49 26.74
CA ILE A 269 4.41 32.31 25.81
C ILE A 269 3.99 31.96 24.40
N ASP A 270 3.51 32.97 23.64
CA ASP A 270 3.22 32.84 22.22
C ASP A 270 4.48 32.93 21.39
N CYS A 271 5.08 31.78 21.06
CA CYS A 271 6.28 31.65 20.27
C CYS A 271 6.03 31.50 18.76
N ASP A 272 4.77 31.52 18.29
CA ASP A 272 4.45 31.57 16.86
C ASP A 272 4.59 33.02 16.35
N LEU A 273 5.80 33.48 16.22
CA LEU A 273 6.12 34.84 15.77
C LEU A 273 5.71 35.11 14.31
N ARG A 274 5.39 34.06 13.55
CA ARG A 274 4.93 34.19 12.16
C ARG A 274 3.43 34.45 12.08
N LYS A 275 2.66 33.78 12.94
CA LYS A 275 1.20 33.92 13.00
C LYS A 275 0.74 33.88 14.46
N PRO A 276 1.06 34.90 15.26
CA PRO A 276 0.65 34.95 16.64
C PRO A 276 -0.87 34.80 16.80
N GLY A 277 -1.29 33.94 17.73
CA GLY A 277 -2.71 33.58 17.87
C GLY A 277 -3.27 33.70 19.28
N VAL A 278 -2.44 33.72 20.30
CA VAL A 278 -2.87 33.73 21.69
C VAL A 278 -3.65 35.01 22.03
N HIS A 279 -3.16 36.18 21.60
CA HIS A 279 -3.81 37.47 21.84
C HIS A 279 -5.23 37.53 21.23
N GLN A 280 -5.44 36.89 20.08
CA GLN A 280 -6.76 36.83 19.45
C GLN A 280 -7.72 35.97 20.27
N GLN A 281 -7.25 34.87 20.85
CA GLN A 281 -8.08 34.01 21.71
C GLN A 281 -8.39 34.66 23.07
N LEU A 282 -7.52 35.54 23.54
CA LEU A 282 -7.75 36.33 24.74
C LEU A 282 -8.64 37.58 24.49
N GLY A 283 -8.87 37.95 23.23
CA GLY A 283 -9.59 39.16 22.88
C GLY A 283 -8.85 40.45 23.20
N ILE A 284 -7.51 40.42 23.30
CA ILE A 284 -6.69 41.58 23.65
C ILE A 284 -5.92 42.11 22.46
N ALA A 285 -5.54 43.41 22.53
CA ALA A 285 -4.65 44.07 21.57
C ALA A 285 -3.37 44.52 22.31
N PRO A 286 -2.36 43.65 22.44
CA PRO A 286 -1.16 43.95 23.20
C PRO A 286 -0.33 45.01 22.48
N SER A 287 0.17 45.99 23.21
CA SER A 287 1.06 47.04 22.71
C SER A 287 2.50 46.55 22.54
N SER A 288 2.89 45.50 23.29
CA SER A 288 4.21 44.88 23.26
C SER A 288 4.08 43.38 23.55
N GLY A 289 5.06 42.59 23.18
CA GLY A 289 5.07 41.13 23.41
C GLY A 289 6.43 40.50 23.20
N LEU A 290 6.46 39.20 22.95
CA LEU A 290 7.68 38.43 22.80
C LEU A 290 8.60 38.99 21.71
N LEU A 291 8.07 39.39 20.57
CA LEU A 291 8.87 39.95 19.47
C LEU A 291 9.60 41.21 19.89
N ASP A 292 8.91 42.12 20.59
CA ASP A 292 9.50 43.40 21.04
C ASP A 292 10.59 43.16 22.09
N TYR A 293 10.44 42.15 22.93
CA TYR A 293 11.46 41.73 23.89
C TYR A 293 12.70 41.16 23.18
N LEU A 294 12.51 40.25 22.25
CA LEU A 294 13.62 39.58 21.54
C LEU A 294 14.38 40.55 20.62
N ALA A 295 13.70 41.48 19.97
CA ALA A 295 14.30 42.45 19.06
C ALA A 295 15.24 43.45 19.79
N LYS A 296 15.00 43.71 21.09
CA LYS A 296 15.85 44.59 21.90
C LYS A 296 17.10 43.90 22.49
N GLY A 297 17.15 42.59 22.43
CA GLY A 297 18.33 41.80 22.85
C GLY A 297 18.77 42.02 24.29
N SER A 298 19.93 42.71 24.49
CA SER A 298 20.45 43.03 25.82
C SER A 298 19.67 44.14 26.54
N ASP A 299 19.05 45.02 25.79
CA ASP A 299 18.30 46.17 26.29
C ASP A 299 16.80 45.85 26.45
N ALA A 300 16.48 44.56 26.51
CA ALA A 300 15.10 44.09 26.69
C ALA A 300 14.53 44.59 28.02
N PRO A 301 13.27 45.02 28.04
CA PRO A 301 12.58 45.45 29.24
C PRO A 301 12.44 44.30 30.24
N GLU A 302 12.06 44.62 31.48
CA GLU A 302 11.72 43.57 32.45
C GLU A 302 10.60 42.65 31.89
N LEU A 303 10.71 41.38 32.22
CA LEU A 303 9.75 40.35 31.73
C LEU A 303 8.30 40.73 32.09
N THR A 304 8.12 41.30 33.28
CA THR A 304 6.79 41.73 33.78
C THR A 304 6.13 42.79 32.91
N SER A 305 6.88 43.59 32.17
CA SER A 305 6.35 44.69 31.34
C SER A 305 5.68 44.22 30.03
N ILE A 306 5.95 42.97 29.65
CA ILE A 306 5.37 42.35 28.41
C ILE A 306 4.34 41.23 28.75
N MET A 307 4.13 40.97 30.04
CA MET A 307 3.16 40.00 30.52
C MET A 307 1.77 40.63 30.66
N VAL A 308 0.75 39.86 30.33
CA VAL A 308 -0.65 40.21 30.53
C VAL A 308 -1.33 39.05 31.27
N ALA A 309 -2.10 39.37 32.28
CA ALA A 309 -2.91 38.35 32.98
C ALA A 309 -4.10 37.94 32.14
N ASP A 310 -4.40 36.64 32.06
CA ASP A 310 -5.67 36.13 31.52
C ASP A 310 -6.79 36.35 32.58
N ASP A 311 -7.75 37.18 32.25
CA ASP A 311 -8.86 37.55 33.15
C ASP A 311 -9.72 36.34 33.52
N GLU A 312 -9.77 35.29 32.71
CA GLU A 312 -10.56 34.10 32.95
C GLU A 312 -9.93 33.08 33.91
N SER A 313 -8.59 33.12 34.08
CA SER A 313 -7.86 32.12 34.90
C SER A 313 -6.76 32.67 35.79
N GLY A 314 -6.32 33.87 35.52
CA GLY A 314 -5.14 34.46 36.20
C GLY A 314 -3.79 33.95 35.68
N ALA A 315 -3.76 33.12 34.67
CA ALA A 315 -2.51 32.71 34.03
C ALA A 315 -1.80 33.93 33.44
N GLN A 316 -0.49 33.99 33.58
CA GLN A 316 0.32 35.04 32.96
C GLN A 316 0.58 34.66 31.48
N VAL A 317 0.53 35.65 30.60
CA VAL A 317 0.70 35.41 29.15
C VAL A 317 1.68 36.42 28.58
N ILE A 318 2.68 35.97 27.85
CA ILE A 318 3.49 36.79 26.95
C ILE A 318 2.94 36.65 25.55
N PRO A 319 2.19 37.61 25.01
CA PRO A 319 1.60 37.49 23.69
C PRO A 319 2.62 37.72 22.57
N GLY A 320 2.36 37.14 21.38
CA GLY A 320 2.97 37.60 20.15
C GLY A 320 2.24 38.88 19.69
N SER A 321 2.87 40.02 19.75
CA SER A 321 2.18 41.31 19.49
C SER A 321 1.86 41.54 18.01
N ARG A 322 2.73 41.14 17.11
CA ARG A 322 2.64 41.32 15.64
C ARG A 322 3.47 40.28 14.91
N ARG A 323 3.39 40.25 13.61
CA ARG A 323 4.26 39.43 12.78
C ARG A 323 5.69 40.00 12.81
N SER A 324 6.67 39.10 12.81
CA SER A 324 8.06 39.48 12.71
C SER A 324 8.44 39.87 11.29
N ASP A 325 9.17 41.00 11.15
CA ASP A 325 9.86 41.39 9.93
C ASP A 325 11.31 40.86 9.90
N ILE A 326 11.77 40.24 11.00
CA ILE A 326 13.07 39.61 11.16
C ILE A 326 12.91 38.09 11.02
N PRO A 327 13.92 37.38 10.51
CA PRO A 327 13.88 35.90 10.49
C PRO A 327 13.64 35.33 11.89
N THR A 328 12.53 34.64 12.08
CA THR A 328 12.02 34.20 13.40
C THR A 328 12.90 33.14 14.03
N ASP A 329 13.54 32.32 13.22
CA ASP A 329 14.55 31.33 13.63
C ASP A 329 15.74 31.98 14.35
N GLN A 330 16.23 33.12 13.86
CA GLN A 330 17.32 33.85 14.51
C GLN A 330 16.92 34.38 15.89
N LEU A 331 15.71 34.85 16.05
CA LEU A 331 15.17 35.33 17.31
C LEU A 331 15.01 34.20 18.32
N LEU A 332 14.46 33.07 17.91
CA LEU A 332 14.19 31.91 18.75
C LEU A 332 15.47 31.11 19.08
N ALA A 333 16.47 31.12 18.18
CA ALA A 333 17.80 30.57 18.45
C ALA A 333 18.68 31.47 19.33
N SER A 334 18.23 32.68 19.62
CA SER A 334 19.06 33.66 20.35
C SER A 334 19.27 33.30 21.83
N ALA A 335 20.41 33.72 22.38
CA ALA A 335 20.65 33.60 23.80
C ALA A 335 19.62 34.38 24.65
N SER A 336 18.98 35.41 24.09
CA SER A 336 17.93 36.19 24.75
C SER A 336 16.67 35.37 24.98
N PHE A 337 16.24 34.56 24.00
CA PHE A 337 15.13 33.64 24.18
C PHE A 337 15.44 32.55 25.23
N ALA A 338 16.61 31.96 25.18
CA ALA A 338 17.00 30.96 26.19
C ALA A 338 17.04 31.55 27.60
N ARG A 339 17.56 32.80 27.77
CA ARG A 339 17.53 33.51 29.05
C ARG A 339 16.10 33.79 29.52
N LEU A 340 15.22 34.20 28.64
CA LEU A 340 13.80 34.44 28.94
C LEU A 340 13.12 33.16 29.47
N VAL A 341 13.29 32.02 28.78
CA VAL A 341 12.72 30.74 29.24
C VAL A 341 13.29 30.34 30.60
N LYS A 342 14.61 30.49 30.82
CA LYS A 342 15.23 30.21 32.13
C LYS A 342 14.74 31.16 33.23
N ALA A 343 14.52 32.44 32.94
CA ALA A 343 13.95 33.39 33.91
C ALA A 343 12.50 33.02 34.22
N ALA A 344 11.72 32.63 33.23
CA ALA A 344 10.36 32.14 33.39
C ALA A 344 10.28 30.90 34.30
N GLN A 345 11.17 29.91 34.09
CA GLN A 345 11.25 28.70 34.92
C GLN A 345 11.55 28.99 36.41
N ARG A 346 12.21 30.10 36.72
CA ARG A 346 12.49 30.50 38.12
C ARG A 346 11.28 31.14 38.81
N SER A 347 10.36 31.71 38.04
CA SER A 347 9.22 32.47 38.55
C SER A 347 7.89 31.74 38.46
N PHE A 348 7.81 30.72 37.63
CA PHE A 348 6.60 29.95 37.35
C PHE A 348 6.89 28.45 37.47
N ASP A 349 5.91 27.71 38.01
CA ASP A 349 6.03 26.25 38.13
C ASP A 349 5.82 25.57 36.77
N ILE A 350 4.97 26.17 35.90
CA ILE A 350 4.71 25.69 34.53
C ILE A 350 4.89 26.84 33.53
N VAL A 351 5.73 26.61 32.52
CA VAL A 351 5.89 27.49 31.36
C VAL A 351 5.42 26.75 30.11
N ILE A 352 4.40 27.29 29.48
CA ILE A 352 3.84 26.71 28.25
C ILE A 352 4.33 27.53 27.05
N LEU A 353 4.87 26.86 26.03
CA LEU A 353 5.35 27.48 24.80
C LEU A 353 4.42 27.08 23.66
N ASP A 354 3.59 28.03 23.16
CA ASP A 354 2.80 27.84 21.94
C ASP A 354 3.69 28.10 20.73
N THR A 355 3.87 27.12 19.84
CA THR A 355 4.87 27.21 18.78
C THR A 355 4.27 27.21 17.38
N ALA A 356 5.05 27.60 16.37
CA ALA A 356 4.69 27.44 14.96
C ALA A 356 4.62 25.95 14.57
N PRO A 357 3.87 25.58 13.53
CA PRO A 357 3.83 24.19 13.05
C PRO A 357 5.17 23.75 12.45
N VAL A 358 5.61 22.53 12.77
CA VAL A 358 6.94 22.01 12.41
C VAL A 358 7.09 21.78 10.88
N GLY A 359 6.03 21.38 10.19
CA GLY A 359 6.10 21.07 8.77
C GLY A 359 6.55 22.24 7.89
N PRO A 360 5.91 23.41 7.98
CA PRO A 360 6.25 24.54 7.12
C PRO A 360 7.48 25.34 7.60
N VAL A 361 7.89 25.26 8.88
CA VAL A 361 8.93 26.13 9.44
C VAL A 361 9.78 25.43 10.51
N VAL A 362 11.05 25.84 10.60
CA VAL A 362 12.03 25.24 11.53
C VAL A 362 12.00 25.85 12.95
N ASP A 363 11.23 26.90 13.16
CA ASP A 363 11.18 27.70 14.40
C ASP A 363 11.01 26.82 15.65
N SER A 364 10.12 25.87 15.60
CA SER A 364 9.81 24.92 16.68
C SER A 364 11.00 24.02 17.04
N LEU A 365 11.89 23.72 16.08
CA LEU A 365 13.06 22.89 16.33
C LEU A 365 14.12 23.63 17.20
N TYR A 366 14.19 24.95 17.12
CA TYR A 366 15.05 25.75 18.00
C TYR A 366 14.50 25.86 19.44
N ILE A 367 13.18 25.68 19.60
CA ILE A 367 12.51 25.71 20.91
C ILE A 367 12.59 24.35 21.61
N ALA A 368 12.52 23.25 20.84
CA ALA A 368 12.46 21.89 21.35
C ALA A 368 13.55 21.52 22.37
N PRO A 369 14.83 21.97 22.24
CA PRO A 369 15.85 21.70 23.25
C PRO A 369 15.59 22.31 24.63
N LEU A 370 14.73 23.32 24.74
CA LEU A 370 14.39 24.00 25.98
C LEU A 370 13.19 23.35 26.70
N ALA A 371 12.48 22.45 26.05
CA ALA A 371 11.27 21.82 26.58
C ALA A 371 11.60 20.57 27.40
N ASP A 372 10.95 20.40 28.54
CA ASP A 372 10.94 19.16 29.33
C ASP A 372 9.97 18.14 28.76
N VAL A 373 8.83 18.62 28.23
CA VAL A 373 7.83 17.80 27.51
C VAL A 373 7.39 18.52 26.25
N VAL A 374 7.31 17.78 25.17
CA VAL A 374 6.70 18.23 23.91
C VAL A 374 5.33 17.58 23.77
N ALA A 375 4.27 18.38 23.85
CA ALA A 375 2.90 17.97 23.60
C ALA A 375 2.56 18.18 22.11
N PHE A 376 2.60 17.11 21.34
CA PHE A 376 2.38 17.15 19.90
C PHE A 376 0.93 16.96 19.54
N VAL A 377 0.33 17.94 18.89
CA VAL A 377 -1.08 17.99 18.53
C VAL A 377 -1.29 17.51 17.11
N VAL A 378 -2.18 16.56 16.93
CA VAL A 378 -2.55 15.99 15.63
C VAL A 378 -4.04 16.14 15.42
N ARG A 379 -4.45 16.69 14.28
CA ARG A 379 -5.87 16.86 13.98
C ARG A 379 -6.50 15.56 13.50
N TRP A 380 -7.62 15.15 14.16
CA TRP A 380 -8.37 13.95 13.85
C TRP A 380 -8.82 13.91 12.38
N ALA A 381 -8.60 12.79 11.69
CA ALA A 381 -9.02 12.50 10.32
C ALA A 381 -8.66 13.60 9.28
N ALA A 382 -7.60 14.38 9.54
CA ALA A 382 -7.23 15.49 8.66
C ALA A 382 -5.72 15.57 8.39
N THR A 383 -4.88 15.32 9.40
CA THR A 383 -3.43 15.41 9.25
C THR A 383 -2.89 14.14 8.62
N PRO A 384 -2.18 14.21 7.48
CA PRO A 384 -1.57 13.05 6.84
C PRO A 384 -0.59 12.34 7.81
N GLN A 385 -0.59 11.00 7.77
CA GLN A 385 0.28 10.21 8.65
C GLN A 385 1.76 10.47 8.39
N GLN A 386 2.13 10.72 7.14
CA GLN A 386 3.49 11.02 6.74
C GLN A 386 3.99 12.34 7.37
N ASP A 387 3.17 13.39 7.33
CA ASP A 387 3.51 14.70 7.91
C ASP A 387 3.74 14.60 9.43
N VAL A 388 2.91 13.80 10.11
CA VAL A 388 3.08 13.55 11.56
C VAL A 388 4.37 12.82 11.82
N LYS A 389 4.68 11.77 11.05
CA LYS A 389 5.91 10.98 11.22
C LYS A 389 7.15 11.84 11.02
N GLU A 390 7.19 12.66 9.97
CA GLU A 390 8.32 13.54 9.66
C GLU A 390 8.49 14.63 10.75
N ALA A 391 7.40 15.27 11.18
CA ALA A 391 7.44 16.29 12.22
C ALA A 391 7.86 15.72 13.58
N MET A 392 7.35 14.54 13.94
CA MET A 392 7.70 13.86 15.18
C MET A 392 9.17 13.42 15.19
N GLN A 393 9.67 12.92 14.06
CA GLN A 393 11.08 12.57 13.91
C GLN A 393 11.96 13.81 14.08
N ALA A 394 11.66 14.90 13.38
CA ALA A 394 12.39 16.16 13.48
C ALA A 394 12.43 16.70 14.93
N LEU A 395 11.30 16.65 15.64
CA LEU A 395 11.23 17.03 17.04
C LEU A 395 12.01 16.08 17.96
N SER A 396 11.96 14.77 17.67
CA SER A 396 12.72 13.76 18.43
C SER A 396 14.22 13.97 18.30
N ASP A 397 14.68 14.38 17.13
CA ASP A 397 16.09 14.66 16.85
C ASP A 397 16.55 16.00 17.48
N ALA A 398 15.63 16.98 17.53
CA ALA A 398 15.94 18.33 18.04
C ALA A 398 15.81 18.47 19.55
N LYS A 399 14.93 17.72 20.22
CA LYS A 399 14.67 17.82 21.66
C LYS A 399 15.90 17.40 22.51
N SER A 400 15.96 17.86 23.74
CA SER A 400 16.96 17.37 24.71
C SER A 400 16.78 15.88 25.02
N PRO A 401 17.84 15.11 25.27
CA PRO A 401 17.75 13.66 25.54
C PRO A 401 16.80 13.31 26.69
N GLY A 402 16.68 14.17 27.70
CA GLY A 402 15.76 14.00 28.81
C GLY A 402 14.32 14.46 28.53
N SER A 403 14.05 15.11 27.42
CA SER A 403 12.70 15.58 27.09
C SER A 403 11.80 14.43 26.64
N GLU A 404 10.54 14.41 27.10
CA GLU A 404 9.55 13.41 26.68
C GLU A 404 8.58 13.99 25.63
N LEU A 405 8.16 13.14 24.70
CA LEU A 405 7.25 13.50 23.64
C LEU A 405 5.92 12.76 23.84
N VAL A 406 4.82 13.49 23.97
CA VAL A 406 3.46 12.96 24.11
C VAL A 406 2.59 13.46 22.97
N ALA A 407 1.64 12.64 22.52
CA ALA A 407 0.72 13.00 21.45
C ALA A 407 -0.67 13.32 22.00
N ILE A 408 -1.36 14.24 21.33
CA ILE A 408 -2.73 14.66 21.64
C ILE A 408 -3.53 14.70 20.35
N LEU A 409 -4.60 13.90 20.27
CA LEU A 409 -5.51 13.92 19.14
C LEU A 409 -6.50 15.06 19.31
N SER A 410 -6.58 15.97 18.36
CA SER A 410 -7.43 17.17 18.45
C SER A 410 -8.62 17.14 17.50
N GLN A 411 -9.65 17.92 17.82
CA GLN A 411 -10.84 18.12 17.00
C GLN A 411 -11.55 16.80 16.59
N GLN A 412 -11.56 15.83 17.50
CA GLN A 412 -12.22 14.54 17.28
C GLN A 412 -13.70 14.74 17.04
N ARG A 413 -14.22 14.24 15.91
CA ARG A 413 -15.66 14.21 15.66
C ARG A 413 -16.29 13.07 16.46
N SER A 414 -17.42 13.33 17.11
CA SER A 414 -18.21 12.30 17.78
C SER A 414 -18.78 11.34 16.74
N GLY A 415 -18.10 10.21 16.50
CA GLY A 415 -18.59 9.12 15.68
C GLY A 415 -19.54 8.21 16.49
N ILE A 416 -20.08 7.17 15.83
CA ILE A 416 -21.00 6.18 16.42
C ILE A 416 -20.42 5.53 17.71
N ARG A 417 -19.09 5.34 17.80
CA ARG A 417 -18.40 4.90 19.03
C ARG A 417 -18.43 5.93 20.16
N GLY A 418 -18.37 7.23 19.84
CA GLY A 418 -18.52 8.31 20.82
C GLY A 418 -19.95 8.40 21.38
N TYR A 419 -20.96 8.05 20.58
CA TYR A 419 -22.35 8.02 21.01
C TYR A 419 -22.61 6.91 22.05
N TYR A 420 -22.04 5.72 21.87
CA TYR A 420 -22.14 4.61 22.83
C TYR A 420 -21.43 4.92 24.16
N ASN A 421 -20.26 5.57 24.13
CA ASN A 421 -19.61 6.03 25.36
C ASN A 421 -20.34 7.21 26.00
N LYS A 422 -20.90 8.14 25.19
CA LYS A 422 -21.69 9.26 25.69
C LYS A 422 -22.94 8.79 26.43
N SER A 423 -23.64 7.76 25.95
CA SER A 423 -24.83 7.21 26.61
C SER A 423 -24.49 6.48 27.92
N LYS A 424 -23.33 5.85 28.02
CA LYS A 424 -22.90 5.10 29.22
C LYS A 424 -22.46 6.00 30.37
N TYR A 425 -21.97 7.22 30.07
CA TYR A 425 -21.42 8.17 31.04
C TYR A 425 -22.14 9.54 31.01
N ALA A 426 -23.28 9.68 30.32
CA ALA A 426 -24.00 10.93 30.17
C ALA A 426 -24.40 11.59 31.53
N GLY A 427 -24.56 10.77 32.56
CA GLY A 427 -24.87 11.29 33.91
C GLY A 427 -23.67 11.94 34.63
N TYR A 428 -22.44 11.79 34.12
CA TYR A 428 -21.25 12.41 34.71
C TYR A 428 -20.86 13.72 34.05
N TYR A 429 -21.43 14.05 32.88
CA TYR A 429 -21.15 15.26 32.13
C TYR A 429 -22.42 16.11 32.02
N SER A 430 -22.39 17.34 32.48
CA SER A 430 -23.47 18.30 32.24
C SER A 430 -23.23 18.96 30.87
N ASP A 431 -23.78 18.38 29.80
CA ASP A 431 -23.96 19.08 28.52
C ASP A 431 -25.13 20.04 28.67
N ARG A 432 -24.94 21.27 29.17
CA ARG A 432 -25.85 22.39 29.02
C ARG A 432 -25.37 23.33 27.96
#